data_eebe51e35732f80c1ea9bc2ba9d0f91a
#
_entry.id   eebe51e35732f80c1ea9bc2ba9d0f91a
#
_cell.length_a   1.000
_cell.length_b   1.000
_cell.length_c   1.000
_cell.angle_alpha   90.00
_cell.angle_beta   90.00
_cell.angle_gamma   90.00
#
_symmetry.space_group_name_H-M   'P 1'
#
loop_
_entity.id
_entity.type
_entity.pdbx_description
1 polymer ?
#
loop_
_entity_poly.entity_id
_entity_poly.type
_entity_poly.pdbx_seq_one_letter_code
_entity_poly.pdbx_strand_id
1 'polypeptide(L)'
;MSIDAPEPTTQASAEDALRAKQIREAEELTESAPGGGGFARALFQGEFHAGSLFPYPALSAAERPRVEQAVAAVRAFADAKIDAAAIDREADVPGVVVRGLAELGVLGMTAPEEFGGRGFSQQGYCRIMEVN
;
A
#
# COMPACT_ATOMS: atom_id res chain seq x y z
N MET A 1 -18.16 -8.29 -58.55
CA MET A 1 -17.44 -9.13 -57.59
C MET A 1 -17.51 -8.40 -56.24
N SER A 2 -18.59 -8.65 -55.49
CA SER A 2 -18.82 -8.03 -54.17
C SER A 2 -18.00 -8.78 -53.15
N ILE A 3 -17.17 -8.05 -52.42
CA ILE A 3 -16.41 -8.56 -51.28
C ILE A 3 -17.32 -8.39 -50.08
N ASP A 4 -17.85 -9.51 -49.59
CA ASP A 4 -18.64 -9.59 -48.37
C ASP A 4 -17.70 -9.34 -47.18
N ALA A 5 -17.97 -8.30 -46.41
CA ALA A 5 -17.22 -8.00 -45.20
C ALA A 5 -17.68 -8.95 -44.08
N PRO A 6 -16.79 -9.56 -43.31
CA PRO A 6 -17.17 -10.46 -42.23
C PRO A 6 -17.93 -9.68 -41.13
N GLU A 7 -19.10 -10.20 -40.78
CA GLU A 7 -19.90 -9.70 -39.67
C GLU A 7 -19.11 -9.81 -38.34
N PRO A 8 -19.19 -8.83 -37.44
CA PRO A 8 -18.50 -8.89 -36.13
C PRO A 8 -19.06 -10.04 -35.29
N THR A 9 -18.17 -10.92 -34.86
CA THR A 9 -18.49 -12.13 -34.11
C THR A 9 -19.19 -11.74 -32.80
N THR A 10 -20.33 -12.36 -32.51
CA THR A 10 -21.19 -12.12 -31.32
C THR A 10 -20.42 -12.16 -29.97
N GLN A 11 -19.28 -12.86 -29.90
CA GLN A 11 -18.42 -12.95 -28.75
C GLN A 11 -17.66 -11.64 -28.44
N ALA A 12 -17.10 -10.95 -29.44
CA ALA A 12 -16.44 -9.68 -29.31
C ALA A 12 -17.39 -8.60 -28.76
N SER A 13 -18.65 -8.60 -29.19
CA SER A 13 -19.69 -7.70 -28.69
C SER A 13 -20.05 -7.94 -27.20
N ALA A 14 -20.02 -9.18 -26.76
CA ALA A 14 -20.33 -9.53 -25.36
C ALA A 14 -19.15 -9.16 -24.41
N GLU A 15 -17.93 -9.35 -24.85
CA GLU A 15 -16.73 -8.94 -24.11
C GLU A 15 -16.61 -7.41 -23.97
N ASP A 16 -16.91 -6.68 -25.04
CA ASP A 16 -16.92 -5.23 -25.03
C ASP A 16 -18.01 -4.66 -24.11
N ALA A 17 -19.20 -5.28 -24.10
CA ALA A 17 -20.27 -4.91 -23.21
C ALA A 17 -19.92 -5.19 -21.72
N LEU A 18 -19.27 -6.32 -21.43
CA LEU A 18 -18.80 -6.65 -20.09
C LEU A 18 -17.72 -5.67 -19.61
N ARG A 19 -16.79 -5.33 -20.49
CA ARG A 19 -15.72 -4.37 -20.20
C ARG A 19 -16.28 -2.96 -19.94
N ALA A 20 -17.24 -2.52 -20.76
CA ALA A 20 -17.93 -1.24 -20.56
C ALA A 20 -18.70 -1.20 -19.23
N LYS A 21 -19.31 -2.31 -18.82
CA LYS A 21 -19.97 -2.44 -17.53
C LYS A 21 -18.98 -2.36 -16.36
N GLN A 22 -17.85 -3.06 -16.43
CA GLN A 22 -16.80 -3.03 -15.41
C GLN A 22 -16.19 -1.63 -15.24
N ILE A 23 -15.96 -0.92 -16.35
CA ILE A 23 -15.47 0.46 -16.33
C ILE A 23 -16.46 1.36 -15.61
N ARG A 24 -17.76 1.26 -15.93
CA ARG A 24 -18.81 2.06 -15.31
C ARG A 24 -18.96 1.77 -13.83
N GLU A 25 -18.93 0.50 -13.41
CA GLU A 25 -18.96 0.11 -12.01
C GLU A 25 -17.72 0.67 -11.24
N ALA A 26 -16.54 0.67 -11.85
CA ALA A 26 -15.34 1.25 -11.28
C ALA A 26 -15.43 2.79 -11.17
N GLU A 27 -16.01 3.44 -12.16
CA GLU A 27 -16.26 4.89 -12.15
C GLU A 27 -17.28 5.27 -11.05
N GLU A 28 -18.39 4.53 -10.92
CA GLU A 28 -19.39 4.73 -9.88
C GLU A 28 -18.82 4.54 -8.47
N LEU A 29 -17.96 3.55 -8.25
CA LEU A 29 -17.26 3.34 -6.98
C LEU A 29 -16.29 4.49 -6.66
N THR A 30 -15.69 5.08 -7.67
CA THR A 30 -14.75 6.20 -7.52
C THR A 30 -15.50 7.53 -7.29
N GLU A 31 -16.67 7.70 -7.90
CA GLU A 31 -17.53 8.88 -7.73
C GLU A 31 -18.34 8.86 -6.44
N SER A 32 -18.69 7.67 -5.94
CA SER A 32 -19.51 7.49 -4.72
C SER A 32 -18.75 7.71 -3.41
N ALA A 33 -17.43 7.94 -3.46
CA ALA A 33 -16.65 8.30 -2.27
C ALA A 33 -17.12 9.67 -1.74
N PRO A 34 -17.39 9.83 -0.44
CA PRO A 34 -17.74 11.12 0.15
C PRO A 34 -16.67 12.17 -0.16
N GLY A 35 -16.97 13.11 -1.08
CA GLY A 35 -16.02 14.13 -1.53
C GLY A 35 -15.69 14.10 -3.03
N GLY A 36 -16.39 13.29 -3.85
CA GLY A 36 -16.38 13.42 -5.32
C GLY A 36 -15.03 13.25 -6.00
N GLY A 37 -14.31 12.17 -5.70
CA GLY A 37 -13.01 11.89 -6.32
C GLY A 37 -11.84 12.22 -5.40
N GLY A 38 -11.19 11.23 -4.80
CA GLY A 38 -10.20 11.32 -3.72
C GLY A 38 -9.16 12.46 -3.83
N PHE A 39 -8.51 12.76 -2.72
CA PHE A 39 -7.49 13.82 -2.58
C PHE A 39 -6.49 13.88 -3.76
N ALA A 40 -6.00 12.72 -4.22
CA ALA A 40 -5.04 12.65 -5.32
C ALA A 40 -5.62 13.16 -6.65
N ARG A 41 -6.90 12.86 -6.94
CA ARG A 41 -7.58 13.36 -8.15
C ARG A 41 -7.78 14.87 -8.10
N ALA A 42 -8.23 15.39 -6.96
CA ALA A 42 -8.40 16.83 -6.76
C ALA A 42 -7.06 17.57 -6.94
N LEU A 43 -5.98 17.02 -6.33
CA LEU A 43 -4.64 17.59 -6.47
C LEU A 43 -4.15 17.59 -7.93
N PHE A 44 -4.43 16.51 -8.69
CA PHE A 44 -4.09 16.44 -10.11
C PHE A 44 -4.86 17.47 -10.95
N GLN A 45 -6.08 17.83 -10.54
CA GLN A 45 -6.89 18.87 -11.17
C GLN A 45 -6.55 20.30 -10.70
N GLY A 46 -5.54 20.46 -9.83
CA GLY A 46 -5.13 21.74 -9.28
C GLY A 46 -5.93 22.19 -8.05
N GLU A 47 -6.76 21.30 -7.48
CA GLU A 47 -7.56 21.57 -6.29
C GLU A 47 -6.89 20.98 -5.04
N PHE A 48 -6.66 21.80 -4.03
CA PHE A 48 -6.07 21.37 -2.77
C PHE A 48 -7.09 21.40 -1.63
N HIS A 49 -7.52 20.24 -1.17
CA HIS A 49 -8.44 20.08 -0.05
C HIS A 49 -7.67 19.81 1.26
N ALA A 50 -7.27 20.89 1.94
CA ALA A 50 -6.53 20.80 3.21
C ALA A 50 -7.23 19.94 4.28
N GLY A 51 -8.56 19.96 4.33
CA GLY A 51 -9.35 19.15 5.26
C GLY A 51 -9.21 17.63 5.09
N SER A 52 -8.70 17.17 3.94
CA SER A 52 -8.39 15.74 3.70
C SER A 52 -7.04 15.32 4.29
N LEU A 53 -6.19 16.29 4.67
CA LEU A 53 -4.85 16.05 5.23
C LEU A 53 -4.72 16.47 6.68
N PHE A 54 -5.46 17.50 7.09
CA PHE A 54 -5.29 18.11 8.41
C PHE A 54 -6.57 18.00 9.27
N PRO A 55 -6.44 17.74 10.59
CA PRO A 55 -5.16 17.53 11.29
C PRO A 55 -4.45 16.25 10.81
N TYR A 56 -3.12 16.35 10.57
CA TYR A 56 -2.33 15.19 10.13
C TYR A 56 -2.36 14.12 11.24
N PRO A 57 -2.63 12.85 10.90
CA PRO A 57 -2.70 11.79 11.89
C PRO A 57 -1.40 11.67 12.67
N ALA A 58 -1.50 11.56 13.98
CA ALA A 58 -0.36 11.43 14.88
C ALA A 58 -0.46 10.15 15.71
N LEU A 59 0.69 9.59 16.07
CA LEU A 59 0.73 8.47 17.00
C LEU A 59 0.05 8.84 18.32
N SER A 60 -0.77 7.94 18.84
CA SER A 60 -1.32 8.09 20.19
C SER A 60 -0.23 8.15 21.25
N ALA A 61 -0.50 8.78 22.39
CA ALA A 61 0.45 8.85 23.50
C ALA A 61 0.82 7.44 24.03
N ALA A 62 -0.11 6.50 23.95
CA ALA A 62 0.12 5.12 24.41
C ALA A 62 0.97 4.32 23.39
N GLU A 63 0.83 4.57 22.11
CA GLU A 63 1.54 3.82 21.07
C GLU A 63 2.95 4.36 20.80
N ARG A 64 3.15 5.67 20.94
CA ARG A 64 4.41 6.35 20.65
C ARG A 64 5.66 5.65 21.22
N PRO A 65 5.75 5.34 22.53
CA PRO A 65 6.95 4.70 23.09
C PRO A 65 7.20 3.30 22.49
N ARG A 66 6.15 2.55 22.18
CA ARG A 66 6.26 1.23 21.54
C ARG A 66 6.84 1.35 20.12
N VAL A 67 6.38 2.34 19.36
CA VAL A 67 6.88 2.62 18.01
C VAL A 67 8.33 3.10 18.06
N GLU A 68 8.69 4.01 18.96
CA GLU A 68 10.07 4.50 19.13
C GLU A 68 11.03 3.35 19.47
N GLN A 69 10.60 2.44 20.34
CA GLN A 69 11.39 1.25 20.67
C GLN A 69 11.56 0.34 19.43
N ALA A 70 10.51 0.12 18.67
CA ALA A 70 10.56 -0.70 17.44
C ALA A 70 11.48 -0.07 16.39
N VAL A 71 11.39 1.25 16.18
CA VAL A 71 12.29 2.01 15.29
C VAL A 71 13.75 1.82 15.69
N ALA A 72 14.07 1.98 16.98
CA ALA A 72 15.44 1.80 17.47
C ALA A 72 15.95 0.37 17.26
N ALA A 73 15.11 -0.64 17.51
CA ALA A 73 15.49 -2.04 17.33
C ALA A 73 15.69 -2.41 15.85
N VAL A 74 14.80 -1.95 14.96
CA VAL A 74 14.91 -2.19 13.51
C VAL A 74 16.13 -1.49 12.94
N ARG A 75 16.43 -0.25 13.36
CA ARG A 75 17.63 0.47 12.94
C ARG A 75 18.90 -0.26 13.35
N ALA A 76 19.02 -0.64 14.61
CA ALA A 76 20.18 -1.39 15.09
C ALA A 76 20.38 -2.71 14.35
N PHE A 77 19.29 -3.40 14.03
CA PHE A 77 19.34 -4.63 13.24
C PHE A 77 19.77 -4.34 11.79
N ALA A 78 19.21 -3.33 11.16
CA ALA A 78 19.54 -2.95 9.79
C ALA A 78 21.04 -2.61 9.67
N ASP A 79 21.54 -1.74 10.53
CA ASP A 79 22.97 -1.35 10.56
C ASP A 79 23.90 -2.55 10.74
N ALA A 80 23.49 -3.55 11.52
CA ALA A 80 24.35 -4.69 11.84
C ALA A 80 24.25 -5.88 10.86
N LYS A 81 23.14 -6.02 10.15
CA LYS A 81 22.79 -7.26 9.43
C LYS A 81 22.34 -7.10 7.99
N ILE A 82 22.00 -5.89 7.54
CA ILE A 82 21.51 -5.63 6.19
C ILE A 82 22.61 -4.97 5.37
N ASP A 83 23.13 -5.73 4.40
CA ASP A 83 23.97 -5.19 3.34
C ASP A 83 23.09 -4.92 2.10
N ALA A 84 22.54 -3.70 2.04
CA ALA A 84 21.64 -3.30 0.97
C ALA A 84 22.29 -3.40 -0.42
N ALA A 85 23.59 -3.08 -0.51
CA ALA A 85 24.33 -3.16 -1.77
C ALA A 85 24.55 -4.60 -2.24
N ALA A 86 24.73 -5.54 -1.32
CA ALA A 86 24.83 -6.95 -1.65
C ALA A 86 23.46 -7.50 -2.09
N ILE A 87 22.40 -7.16 -1.36
CA ILE A 87 21.02 -7.56 -1.69
C ILE A 87 20.61 -7.08 -3.09
N ASP A 88 20.91 -5.82 -3.40
CA ASP A 88 20.59 -5.24 -4.71
C ASP A 88 21.39 -5.95 -5.83
N ARG A 89 22.67 -6.19 -5.61
CA ARG A 89 23.57 -6.82 -6.58
C ARG A 89 23.23 -8.28 -6.86
N GLU A 90 22.80 -9.02 -5.82
CA GLU A 90 22.51 -10.45 -5.88
C GLU A 90 21.03 -10.72 -6.18
N ALA A 91 20.17 -9.67 -6.10
CA ALA A 91 18.72 -9.75 -6.23
C ALA A 91 18.08 -10.79 -5.30
N ASP A 92 18.68 -11.00 -4.13
CA ASP A 92 18.24 -11.97 -3.12
C ASP A 92 18.38 -11.41 -1.71
N VAL A 93 17.36 -11.67 -0.86
CA VAL A 93 17.36 -11.26 0.55
C VAL A 93 17.79 -12.46 1.39
N PRO A 94 18.95 -12.40 2.07
CA PRO A 94 19.43 -13.53 2.88
C PRO A 94 18.40 -13.96 3.92
N GLY A 95 18.21 -15.28 4.08
CA GLY A 95 17.24 -15.83 5.02
C GLY A 95 17.47 -15.42 6.48
N VAL A 96 18.70 -15.03 6.87
CA VAL A 96 19.02 -14.47 8.18
C VAL A 96 18.39 -13.09 8.38
N VAL A 97 18.31 -12.29 7.33
CA VAL A 97 17.65 -10.96 7.38
C VAL A 97 16.15 -11.14 7.56
N VAL A 98 15.53 -12.01 6.76
CA VAL A 98 14.10 -12.31 6.86
C VAL A 98 13.72 -12.81 8.26
N ARG A 99 14.49 -13.76 8.80
CA ARG A 99 14.26 -14.27 10.16
C ARG A 99 14.43 -13.19 11.23
N GLY A 100 15.47 -12.36 11.13
CA GLY A 100 15.68 -11.28 12.09
C GLY A 100 14.56 -10.24 12.08
N LEU A 101 14.06 -9.86 10.90
CA LEU A 101 12.89 -8.98 10.79
C LEU A 101 11.61 -9.64 11.34
N ALA A 102 11.45 -10.95 11.18
CA ALA A 102 10.34 -11.69 11.78
C ALA A 102 10.43 -11.71 13.31
N GLU A 103 11.61 -11.95 13.88
CA GLU A 103 11.87 -11.95 15.33
C GLU A 103 11.60 -10.56 15.95
N LEU A 104 11.90 -9.49 15.22
CA LEU A 104 11.55 -8.12 15.61
C LEU A 104 10.05 -7.81 15.45
N GLY A 105 9.29 -8.71 14.84
CA GLY A 105 7.86 -8.56 14.60
C GLY A 105 7.50 -7.61 13.45
N VAL A 106 8.45 -7.30 12.56
CA VAL A 106 8.24 -6.40 11.42
C VAL A 106 7.24 -7.01 10.44
N LEU A 107 7.31 -8.33 10.19
CA LEU A 107 6.46 -9.00 9.21
C LEU A 107 4.98 -9.11 9.62
N GLY A 108 4.67 -8.90 10.91
CA GLY A 108 3.31 -8.94 11.45
C GLY A 108 2.91 -7.71 12.23
N MET A 109 3.57 -6.56 12.00
CA MET A 109 3.45 -5.42 12.91
C MET A 109 2.06 -4.79 12.96
N THR A 110 1.26 -4.86 11.90
CA THR A 110 -0.11 -4.33 11.87
C THR A 110 -1.18 -5.38 12.21
N ALA A 111 -0.81 -6.66 12.23
CA ALA A 111 -1.74 -7.71 12.62
C ALA A 111 -2.10 -7.58 14.11
N PRO A 112 -3.35 -7.90 14.49
CA PRO A 112 -3.77 -7.89 15.90
C PRO A 112 -2.91 -8.82 16.77
N GLU A 113 -2.73 -8.44 18.04
CA GLU A 113 -1.91 -9.21 18.99
C GLU A 113 -2.47 -10.62 19.23
N GLU A 114 -3.79 -10.80 19.16
CA GLU A 114 -4.46 -12.11 19.28
C GLU A 114 -4.05 -13.11 18.19
N PHE A 115 -3.56 -12.62 17.04
CA PHE A 115 -3.02 -13.43 15.94
C PHE A 115 -1.49 -13.45 15.91
N GLY A 116 -0.84 -13.01 16.99
CA GLY A 116 0.62 -12.97 17.11
C GLY A 116 1.28 -11.77 16.47
N GLY A 117 0.51 -10.76 16.05
CA GLY A 117 1.02 -9.49 15.53
C GLY A 117 1.42 -8.51 16.65
N ARG A 118 1.78 -7.29 16.26
CA ARG A 118 2.19 -6.22 17.18
C ARG A 118 1.09 -5.17 17.40
N GLY A 119 0.00 -5.20 16.63
CA GLY A 119 -1.14 -4.30 16.74
C GLY A 119 -0.79 -2.83 16.54
N PHE A 120 0.25 -2.51 15.77
CA PHE A 120 0.59 -1.12 15.47
C PHE A 120 -0.43 -0.50 14.51
N SER A 121 -0.70 0.79 14.71
CA SER A 121 -1.48 1.58 13.77
C SER A 121 -0.74 1.74 12.44
N GLN A 122 -1.47 2.22 11.41
CA GLN A 122 -0.86 2.52 10.13
C GLN A 122 0.23 3.60 10.23
N GLN A 123 0.09 4.57 11.15
CA GLN A 123 1.13 5.57 11.42
C GLN A 123 2.37 4.94 12.07
N GLY A 124 2.15 4.02 13.01
CA GLY A 124 3.24 3.24 13.61
C GLY A 124 4.00 2.43 12.58
N TYR A 125 3.26 1.75 11.69
CA TYR A 125 3.83 1.04 10.56
C TYR A 125 4.72 1.94 9.69
N CYS A 126 4.17 3.05 9.20
CA CYS A 126 4.92 3.98 8.35
C CYS A 126 6.18 4.48 9.05
N ARG A 127 6.08 4.81 10.35
CA ARG A 127 7.22 5.32 11.13
C ARG A 127 8.34 4.29 11.31
N ILE A 128 7.98 3.01 11.46
CA ILE A 128 8.97 1.93 11.55
C ILE A 128 9.62 1.66 10.18
N MET A 129 8.85 1.74 9.09
CA MET A 129 9.35 1.53 7.73
C MET A 129 10.20 2.68 7.18
N GLU A 130 10.16 3.87 7.80
CA GLU A 130 11.05 5.01 7.46
C GLU A 130 12.49 4.83 7.96
N VAL A 131 12.81 3.72 8.60
CA VAL A 131 14.18 3.45 9.07
C VAL A 131 15.08 3.20 7.85
N ASN A 132 15.93 4.17 7.56
CA ASN A 132 16.99 4.10 6.56
C ASN A 132 18.31 3.74 7.23
#